data_b9c1e0ef69d4c9a7c6f579cca95a9305
#
_entry.id   b9c1e0ef69d4c9a7c6f579cca95a9305
#
_cell.length_a   1.000
_cell.length_b   1.000
_cell.length_c   1.000
_cell.angle_alpha   90.00
_cell.angle_beta   90.00
_cell.angle_gamma   90.00
#
_symmetry.space_group_name_H-M   'P 1'
#
loop_
_entity.id
_entity.type
_entity.pdbx_description
1 polymer ?
#
loop_
_entity_poly.entity_id
_entity_poly.type
_entity_poly.pdbx_seq_one_letter_code
_entity_poly.pdbx_strand_id
1 'polypeptide(L)'
;MIKAEFFVQLIGAAFFLILNIFLAKEGFSDPEIANFISYRFLAVMILAFPLGFFIKGKVLKPFFMVGSLGVPTVAVLLVLAVNHQHHNYLPVLFILWGVVFTCFRVSSLPYVMRNTVSEKQSHAISLNYATHSFGTIISGIIIFSLSKLPIFIIDEGTALIIISVVGYWGVRYLFKLKVDKVVPVTRRLKWKSYDWDLLLKAIVPTLIIAIGAGLTIPFINLFFFHNFEVDSSDFALIGGAASLLVATTALLVPNVKKKLGFKKGITLTQSIAVLALVALATTEFFTNYWWALPIAILCFWIRTPLMNMAAPMTSELTMNYVGKKNQEMLSAVMAAIWSGSWYFSSQIFRFLTESGLPYAYIFYITAALYAFGVFMYYLLVLDYEKRKVSTT
;
A
#
# COMPACT_ATOMS: atom_id res chain seq x y z
N MET A 1 19.41 7.83 -3.70
CA MET A 1 18.47 6.82 -3.25
C MET A 1 17.05 7.18 -3.69
N ILE A 2 16.44 8.29 -3.27
CA ILE A 2 15.04 8.67 -3.58
C ILE A 2 14.71 8.63 -5.08
N LYS A 3 15.63 9.09 -5.96
CA LYS A 3 15.45 8.96 -7.41
C LYS A 3 15.39 7.51 -7.90
N ALA A 4 16.16 6.62 -7.28
CA ALA A 4 16.08 5.19 -7.61
C ALA A 4 14.77 4.58 -7.09
N GLU A 5 14.32 4.98 -5.90
CA GLU A 5 13.05 4.55 -5.33
C GLU A 5 11.86 4.95 -6.21
N PHE A 6 11.89 6.15 -6.79
CA PHE A 6 10.85 6.58 -7.73
C PHE A 6 10.65 5.56 -8.87
N PHE A 7 11.72 5.03 -9.46
CA PHE A 7 11.61 4.03 -10.53
C PHE A 7 11.08 2.68 -10.04
N VAL A 8 11.45 2.26 -8.84
CA VAL A 8 10.89 1.06 -8.21
C VAL A 8 9.40 1.24 -7.91
N GLN A 9 9.01 2.42 -7.41
CA GLN A 9 7.61 2.76 -7.14
C GLN A 9 6.80 2.92 -8.43
N LEU A 10 7.40 3.40 -9.51
CA LEU A 10 6.77 3.50 -10.83
C LEU A 10 6.30 2.13 -11.32
N ILE A 11 7.18 1.10 -11.25
CA ILE A 11 6.84 -0.27 -11.60
C ILE A 11 5.75 -0.80 -10.64
N GLY A 12 5.98 -0.65 -9.32
CA GLY A 12 5.02 -1.13 -8.32
C GLY A 12 3.63 -0.53 -8.48
N ALA A 13 3.56 0.74 -8.88
CA ALA A 13 2.32 1.45 -9.15
C ALA A 13 1.64 0.99 -10.44
N ALA A 14 2.38 0.80 -11.53
CA ALA A 14 1.83 0.27 -12.78
C ALA A 14 1.18 -1.10 -12.56
N PHE A 15 1.90 -1.99 -11.88
CA PHE A 15 1.38 -3.31 -11.54
C PHE A 15 0.19 -3.25 -10.58
N PHE A 16 0.18 -2.35 -9.63
CA PHE A 16 -0.96 -2.14 -8.74
C PHE A 16 -2.21 -1.68 -9.51
N LEU A 17 -2.05 -0.83 -10.52
CA LEU A 17 -3.16 -0.29 -11.30
C LEU A 17 -3.77 -1.33 -12.24
N ILE A 18 -2.94 -2.06 -13.02
CA ILE A 18 -3.46 -2.83 -14.15
C ILE A 18 -3.13 -4.33 -14.14
N LEU A 19 -2.28 -4.83 -13.22
CA LEU A 19 -1.88 -6.24 -13.22
C LEU A 19 -3.08 -7.19 -13.11
N ASN A 20 -4.03 -6.92 -12.22
CA ASN A 20 -5.16 -7.81 -12.02
C ASN A 20 -6.07 -7.83 -13.26
N ILE A 21 -6.28 -6.67 -13.90
CA ILE A 21 -7.07 -6.60 -15.13
C ILE A 21 -6.34 -7.34 -16.26
N PHE A 22 -5.01 -7.19 -16.36
CA PHE A 22 -4.19 -7.96 -17.29
C PHE A 22 -4.38 -9.46 -17.08
N LEU A 23 -4.25 -9.95 -15.85
CA LEU A 23 -4.45 -11.36 -15.53
C LEU A 23 -5.88 -11.83 -15.84
N ALA A 24 -6.90 -11.02 -15.53
CA ALA A 24 -8.30 -11.35 -15.85
C ALA A 24 -8.53 -11.45 -17.37
N LYS A 25 -7.94 -10.56 -18.18
CA LYS A 25 -7.99 -10.61 -19.64
C LYS A 25 -7.27 -11.83 -20.22
N GLU A 26 -6.21 -12.31 -19.57
CA GLU A 26 -5.49 -13.53 -19.91
C GLU A 26 -6.20 -14.82 -19.42
N GLY A 27 -7.42 -14.68 -18.87
CA GLY A 27 -8.30 -15.79 -18.52
C GLY A 27 -8.17 -16.33 -17.11
N PHE A 28 -7.39 -15.66 -16.23
CA PHE A 28 -7.35 -16.03 -14.82
C PHE A 28 -8.61 -15.58 -14.09
N SER A 29 -9.17 -16.45 -13.29
CA SER A 29 -10.28 -16.14 -12.39
C SER A 29 -9.85 -15.25 -11.22
N ASP A 30 -10.80 -14.50 -10.64
CA ASP A 30 -10.53 -13.64 -9.47
C ASP A 30 -9.90 -14.40 -8.29
N PRO A 31 -10.33 -15.65 -7.96
CA PRO A 31 -9.67 -16.44 -6.94
C PRO A 31 -8.20 -16.77 -7.25
N GLU A 32 -7.87 -17.07 -8.50
CA GLU A 32 -6.49 -17.33 -8.90
C GLU A 32 -5.64 -16.06 -8.80
N ILE A 33 -6.16 -14.92 -9.24
CA ILE A 33 -5.50 -13.62 -9.11
C ILE A 33 -5.25 -13.30 -7.64
N ALA A 34 -6.24 -13.49 -6.77
CA ALA A 34 -6.09 -13.27 -5.33
C ALA A 34 -5.03 -14.19 -4.71
N ASN A 35 -4.98 -15.44 -5.16
CA ASN A 35 -3.96 -16.38 -4.72
C ASN A 35 -2.54 -15.93 -5.13
N PHE A 36 -2.32 -15.50 -6.37
CA PHE A 36 -1.04 -14.98 -6.83
C PHE A 36 -0.62 -13.72 -6.04
N ILE A 37 -1.54 -12.79 -5.85
CA ILE A 37 -1.29 -11.57 -5.05
C ILE A 37 -0.90 -11.94 -3.60
N SER A 38 -1.53 -12.97 -3.03
CA SER A 38 -1.21 -13.43 -1.67
C SER A 38 0.24 -13.90 -1.54
N TYR A 39 0.81 -14.61 -2.53
CA TYR A 39 2.21 -15.05 -2.50
C TYR A 39 3.20 -13.87 -2.39
N ARG A 40 2.92 -12.75 -3.04
CA ARG A 40 3.71 -11.53 -2.88
C ARG A 40 3.69 -11.03 -1.43
N PHE A 41 2.50 -10.97 -0.82
CA PHE A 41 2.37 -10.50 0.56
C PHE A 41 2.92 -11.49 1.57
N LEU A 42 2.85 -12.81 1.29
CA LEU A 42 3.49 -13.84 2.09
C LEU A 42 5.01 -13.62 2.16
N ALA A 43 5.65 -13.36 1.02
CA ALA A 43 7.07 -13.08 0.96
C ALA A 43 7.44 -11.83 1.78
N VAL A 44 6.65 -10.77 1.67
CA VAL A 44 6.85 -9.54 2.47
C VAL A 44 6.68 -9.82 3.96
N MET A 45 5.63 -10.55 4.36
CA MET A 45 5.33 -10.89 5.76
C MET A 45 6.47 -11.68 6.39
N ILE A 46 7.00 -12.68 5.68
CA ILE A 46 8.08 -13.55 6.19
C ILE A 46 9.40 -12.80 6.22
N LEU A 47 9.70 -11.99 5.20
CA LEU A 47 11.04 -11.42 5.01
C LEU A 47 11.22 -10.07 5.71
N ALA A 48 10.19 -9.22 5.82
CA ALA A 48 10.36 -7.83 6.24
C ALA A 48 10.99 -7.70 7.64
N PHE A 49 10.53 -8.52 8.59
CA PHE A 49 11.03 -8.49 9.96
C PHE A 49 12.46 -9.05 10.08
N PRO A 50 12.79 -10.28 9.59
CA PRO A 50 14.17 -10.80 9.60
C PRO A 50 15.14 -9.89 8.85
N LEU A 51 14.73 -9.37 7.69
CA LEU A 51 15.56 -8.44 6.91
C LEU A 51 15.84 -7.15 7.67
N GLY A 52 14.84 -6.59 8.36
CA GLY A 52 15.00 -5.42 9.20
C GLY A 52 16.07 -5.61 10.28
N PHE A 53 16.14 -6.80 10.89
CA PHE A 53 17.24 -7.16 11.81
C PHE A 53 18.57 -7.35 11.08
N PHE A 54 18.55 -8.04 9.96
CA PHE A 54 19.75 -8.38 9.21
C PHE A 54 20.50 -7.14 8.69
N ILE A 55 19.78 -6.09 8.30
CA ILE A 55 20.37 -4.84 7.78
C ILE A 55 20.92 -3.91 8.86
N LYS A 56 20.62 -4.18 10.14
CA LYS A 56 21.16 -3.37 11.25
C LYS A 56 22.69 -3.40 11.23
N GLY A 57 23.29 -2.21 11.25
CA GLY A 57 24.76 -2.09 11.24
C GLY A 57 25.44 -2.50 9.92
N LYS A 58 24.71 -2.77 8.84
CA LYS A 58 25.25 -3.11 7.54
C LYS A 58 25.13 -1.99 6.53
N VAL A 59 25.95 -2.03 5.50
CA VAL A 59 25.85 -1.17 4.32
C VAL A 59 24.57 -1.52 3.55
N LEU A 60 23.75 -0.53 3.22
CA LEU A 60 22.44 -0.73 2.63
C LEU A 60 22.44 -0.71 1.09
N LYS A 61 23.52 -0.21 0.47
CA LYS A 61 23.63 -0.15 -0.99
C LYS A 61 23.40 -1.47 -1.71
N PRO A 62 23.90 -2.66 -1.26
CA PRO A 62 23.60 -3.94 -1.91
C PRO A 62 22.11 -4.26 -1.96
N PHE A 63 21.35 -3.96 -0.90
CA PHE A 63 19.90 -4.22 -0.86
C PHE A 63 19.15 -3.33 -1.85
N PHE A 64 19.57 -2.08 -2.03
CA PHE A 64 19.04 -1.21 -3.07
C PHE A 64 19.35 -1.74 -4.47
N MET A 65 20.56 -2.27 -4.69
CA MET A 65 20.92 -2.89 -5.97
C MET A 65 20.05 -4.10 -6.27
N VAL A 66 19.87 -5.00 -5.28
CA VAL A 66 18.97 -6.16 -5.41
C VAL A 66 17.55 -5.72 -5.75
N GLY A 67 17.01 -4.71 -5.06
CA GLY A 67 15.68 -4.20 -5.36
C GLY A 67 15.56 -3.52 -6.71
N SER A 68 16.49 -2.62 -7.06
CA SER A 68 16.42 -1.86 -8.33
C SER A 68 16.70 -2.69 -9.58
N LEU A 69 17.46 -3.77 -9.47
CA LEU A 69 17.66 -4.74 -10.56
C LEU A 69 16.56 -5.81 -10.53
N GLY A 70 16.26 -6.33 -9.35
CA GLY A 70 15.34 -7.44 -9.18
C GLY A 70 13.89 -7.09 -9.51
N VAL A 71 13.40 -5.92 -9.07
CA VAL A 71 11.99 -5.52 -9.31
C VAL A 71 11.69 -5.47 -10.82
N PRO A 72 12.44 -4.73 -11.67
CA PRO A 72 12.16 -4.72 -13.09
C PRO A 72 12.37 -6.10 -13.74
N THR A 73 13.39 -6.86 -13.33
CA THR A 73 13.63 -8.22 -13.88
C THR A 73 12.45 -9.13 -13.59
N VAL A 74 12.04 -9.24 -12.33
CA VAL A 74 10.92 -10.11 -11.95
C VAL A 74 9.60 -9.63 -12.57
N ALA A 75 9.39 -8.32 -12.69
CA ALA A 75 8.23 -7.75 -13.34
C ALA A 75 8.15 -8.17 -14.82
N VAL A 76 9.25 -8.06 -15.57
CA VAL A 76 9.31 -8.53 -16.97
C VAL A 76 9.08 -10.03 -17.06
N LEU A 77 9.76 -10.84 -16.22
CA LEU A 77 9.59 -12.28 -16.22
C LEU A 77 8.15 -12.70 -15.90
N LEU A 78 7.46 -11.98 -15.01
CA LEU A 78 6.07 -12.25 -14.66
C LEU A 78 5.16 -12.06 -15.88
N VAL A 79 5.28 -10.94 -16.58
CA VAL A 79 4.49 -10.69 -17.80
C VAL A 79 4.81 -11.71 -18.89
N LEU A 80 6.10 -12.02 -19.11
CA LEU A 80 6.49 -13.03 -20.10
C LEU A 80 5.95 -14.42 -19.74
N ALA A 81 5.95 -14.80 -18.45
CA ALA A 81 5.39 -16.07 -17.99
C ALA A 81 3.88 -16.17 -18.26
N VAL A 82 3.14 -15.07 -18.13
CA VAL A 82 1.72 -15.01 -18.47
C VAL A 82 1.54 -15.14 -19.99
N ASN A 83 2.20 -14.29 -20.79
CA ASN A 83 2.07 -14.26 -22.24
C ASN A 83 2.46 -15.59 -22.92
N HIS A 84 3.42 -16.34 -22.36
CA HIS A 84 3.85 -17.65 -22.86
C HIS A 84 3.16 -18.83 -22.17
N GLN A 85 2.10 -18.59 -21.39
CA GLN A 85 1.31 -19.61 -20.69
C GLN A 85 2.15 -20.49 -19.71
N HIS A 86 3.24 -19.94 -19.19
CA HIS A 86 4.08 -20.61 -18.19
C HIS A 86 3.56 -20.39 -16.77
N HIS A 87 2.28 -20.71 -16.54
CA HIS A 87 1.54 -20.41 -15.31
C HIS A 87 2.14 -21.04 -14.05
N ASN A 88 2.82 -22.19 -14.18
CA ASN A 88 3.47 -22.90 -13.07
C ASN A 88 4.56 -22.08 -12.37
N TYR A 89 5.16 -21.10 -13.04
CA TYR A 89 6.19 -20.23 -12.46
C TYR A 89 5.62 -19.00 -11.74
N LEU A 90 4.35 -18.65 -11.95
CA LEU A 90 3.75 -17.46 -11.37
C LEU A 90 3.85 -17.40 -9.84
N PRO A 91 3.55 -18.47 -9.08
CA PRO A 91 3.69 -18.43 -7.61
C PRO A 91 5.10 -18.02 -7.17
N VAL A 92 6.12 -18.59 -7.81
CA VAL A 92 7.53 -18.29 -7.49
C VAL A 92 7.88 -16.86 -7.88
N LEU A 93 7.43 -16.39 -9.03
CA LEU A 93 7.67 -15.01 -9.49
C LEU A 93 7.00 -13.97 -8.57
N PHE A 94 5.78 -14.23 -8.08
CA PHE A 94 5.14 -13.36 -7.10
C PHE A 94 5.87 -13.34 -5.76
N ILE A 95 6.38 -14.50 -5.30
CA ILE A 95 7.25 -14.57 -4.11
C ILE A 95 8.51 -13.74 -4.34
N LEU A 96 9.22 -13.96 -5.46
CA LEU A 96 10.43 -13.22 -5.80
C LEU A 96 10.18 -11.71 -5.89
N TRP A 97 9.04 -11.30 -6.45
CA TRP A 97 8.64 -9.90 -6.45
C TRP A 97 8.55 -9.34 -5.04
N GLY A 98 7.83 -10.03 -4.15
CA GLY A 98 7.75 -9.65 -2.74
C GLY A 98 9.13 -9.52 -2.09
N VAL A 99 10.04 -10.46 -2.36
CA VAL A 99 11.43 -10.46 -1.83
C VAL A 99 12.21 -9.23 -2.32
N VAL A 100 12.31 -9.02 -3.64
CA VAL A 100 13.14 -7.94 -4.19
C VAL A 100 12.60 -6.56 -3.86
N PHE A 101 11.26 -6.42 -3.84
CA PHE A 101 10.60 -5.18 -3.44
C PHE A 101 10.86 -4.85 -1.95
N THR A 102 10.81 -5.87 -1.09
CA THR A 102 11.07 -5.74 0.35
C THR A 102 12.52 -5.35 0.62
N CYS A 103 13.49 -5.90 -0.12
CA CYS A 103 14.90 -5.52 0.01
C CYS A 103 15.10 -4.03 -0.17
N PHE A 104 14.47 -3.41 -1.16
CA PHE A 104 14.55 -1.97 -1.36
C PHE A 104 13.82 -1.20 -0.25
N ARG A 105 12.56 -1.54 -0.01
CA ARG A 105 11.66 -0.79 0.86
C ARG A 105 12.10 -0.77 2.32
N VAL A 106 12.50 -1.93 2.87
CA VAL A 106 12.95 -2.03 4.27
C VAL A 106 14.26 -1.27 4.49
N SER A 107 15.10 -1.14 3.46
CA SER A 107 16.38 -0.43 3.53
C SER A 107 16.23 1.09 3.39
N SER A 108 15.12 1.58 2.81
CA SER A 108 14.93 2.96 2.39
C SER A 108 14.95 3.94 3.56
N LEU A 109 14.07 3.76 4.53
CA LEU A 109 13.97 4.65 5.68
C LEU A 109 15.23 4.66 6.56
N PRO A 110 15.83 3.51 6.92
CA PRO A 110 17.12 3.50 7.64
C PRO A 110 18.24 4.25 6.92
N TYR A 111 18.30 4.15 5.59
CA TYR A 111 19.31 4.87 4.81
C TYR A 111 19.09 6.39 4.89
N VAL A 112 17.86 6.86 4.74
CA VAL A 112 17.51 8.29 4.89
C VAL A 112 17.94 8.80 6.26
N MET A 113 17.57 8.06 7.32
CA MET A 113 17.89 8.45 8.69
C MET A 113 19.41 8.52 8.96
N ARG A 114 20.20 7.60 8.39
CA ARG A 114 21.66 7.57 8.59
C ARG A 114 22.42 8.66 7.82
N ASN A 115 21.89 9.07 6.65
CA ASN A 115 22.63 9.90 5.69
C ASN A 115 22.08 11.32 5.55
N THR A 116 21.03 11.67 6.32
CA THR A 116 20.43 13.00 6.30
C THR A 116 20.63 13.69 7.65
N VAL A 117 21.02 14.96 7.63
CA VAL A 117 21.12 15.77 8.85
C VAL A 117 19.74 15.95 9.49
N SER A 118 19.69 16.01 10.82
CA SER A 118 18.44 16.00 11.60
C SER A 118 17.40 17.04 11.13
N GLU A 119 17.85 18.24 10.77
CA GLU A 119 17.00 19.34 10.29
C GLU A 119 16.27 19.02 8.97
N LYS A 120 16.89 18.18 8.11
CA LYS A 120 16.35 17.81 6.79
C LYS A 120 15.74 16.42 6.74
N GLN A 121 15.76 15.66 7.83
CA GLN A 121 15.25 14.29 7.88
C GLN A 121 13.76 14.22 7.54
N SER A 122 12.95 15.09 8.17
CA SER A 122 11.51 15.14 7.91
C SER A 122 11.20 15.40 6.43
N HIS A 123 11.92 16.34 5.80
CA HIS A 123 11.76 16.62 4.37
C HIS A 123 12.16 15.43 3.48
N ALA A 124 13.28 14.77 3.80
CA ALA A 124 13.74 13.60 3.06
C ALA A 124 12.78 12.40 3.19
N ILE A 125 12.20 12.20 4.37
CA ILE A 125 11.18 11.17 4.61
C ILE A 125 9.90 11.48 3.82
N SER A 126 9.43 12.74 3.86
CA SER A 126 8.25 13.16 3.09
C SER A 126 8.46 12.96 1.59
N LEU A 127 9.64 13.30 1.08
CA LEU A 127 9.98 13.08 -0.33
C LEU A 127 10.03 11.59 -0.68
N ASN A 128 10.49 10.75 0.24
CA ASN A 128 10.49 9.30 0.08
C ASN A 128 9.05 8.76 -0.07
N TYR A 129 8.13 9.17 0.80
CA TYR A 129 6.73 8.78 0.68
C TYR A 129 6.06 9.35 -0.59
N ALA A 130 6.43 10.56 -0.99
CA ALA A 130 5.88 11.19 -2.19
C ALA A 130 6.22 10.41 -3.47
N THR A 131 7.32 9.63 -3.51
CA THR A 131 7.67 8.79 -4.67
C THR A 131 6.59 7.80 -5.03
N HIS A 132 5.84 7.28 -4.04
CA HIS A 132 4.73 6.38 -4.28
C HIS A 132 3.57 7.08 -5.02
N SER A 133 3.13 8.24 -4.52
CA SER A 133 2.05 9.00 -5.17
C SER A 133 2.44 9.47 -6.56
N PHE A 134 3.65 10.02 -6.71
CA PHE A 134 4.16 10.41 -8.04
C PHE A 134 4.31 9.21 -8.97
N GLY A 135 4.79 8.07 -8.46
CA GLY A 135 4.85 6.82 -9.20
C GLY A 135 3.49 6.42 -9.75
N THR A 136 2.43 6.49 -8.92
CA THR A 136 1.07 6.10 -9.32
C THR A 136 0.48 7.08 -10.35
N ILE A 137 0.64 8.39 -10.14
CA ILE A 137 0.16 9.41 -11.09
C ILE A 137 0.84 9.24 -12.45
N ILE A 138 2.17 9.13 -12.45
CA ILE A 138 2.95 9.04 -13.69
C ILE A 138 2.70 7.70 -14.39
N SER A 139 2.60 6.59 -13.65
CA SER A 139 2.21 5.29 -14.24
C SER A 139 0.83 5.35 -14.89
N GLY A 140 -0.15 5.97 -14.22
CA GLY A 140 -1.49 6.15 -14.78
C GLY A 140 -1.48 6.93 -16.09
N ILE A 141 -0.75 8.04 -16.15
CA ILE A 141 -0.59 8.86 -17.37
C ILE A 141 0.13 8.06 -18.48
N ILE A 142 1.21 7.35 -18.14
CA ILE A 142 1.96 6.55 -19.14
C ILE A 142 1.07 5.45 -19.70
N ILE A 143 0.38 4.67 -18.88
CA ILE A 143 -0.48 3.58 -19.30
C ILE A 143 -1.58 4.11 -20.22
N PHE A 144 -2.29 5.17 -19.80
CA PHE A 144 -3.32 5.79 -20.62
C PHE A 144 -2.77 6.33 -21.94
N SER A 145 -1.62 7.01 -21.92
CA SER A 145 -1.01 7.56 -23.13
C SER A 145 -0.60 6.45 -24.10
N LEU A 146 -0.02 5.36 -23.58
CA LEU A 146 0.39 4.21 -24.41
C LEU A 146 -0.81 3.53 -25.06
N SER A 147 -1.93 3.38 -24.35
CA SER A 147 -3.15 2.74 -24.89
C SER A 147 -3.85 3.56 -25.99
N LYS A 148 -3.62 4.87 -26.04
CA LYS A 148 -4.23 5.77 -27.05
C LYS A 148 -3.31 6.06 -28.24
N LEU A 149 -2.11 5.46 -28.31
CA LEU A 149 -1.22 5.63 -29.47
C LEU A 149 -1.77 4.92 -30.70
N PRO A 150 -2.05 5.66 -31.80
CA PRO A 150 -2.68 5.08 -32.99
C PRO A 150 -1.75 4.18 -33.82
N ILE A 151 -0.45 4.19 -33.53
CA ILE A 151 0.60 3.55 -34.36
C ILE A 151 0.84 2.10 -33.93
N PHE A 152 0.63 1.76 -32.65
CA PHE A 152 0.82 0.42 -32.10
C PHE A 152 -0.34 0.07 -31.16
N ILE A 153 -0.91 -1.12 -31.31
CA ILE A 153 -1.82 -1.68 -30.32
C ILE A 153 -0.94 -2.14 -29.15
N ILE A 154 -0.86 -1.30 -28.11
CA ILE A 154 -0.10 -1.62 -26.89
C ILE A 154 -1.07 -2.22 -25.88
N ASP A 155 -0.96 -3.53 -25.69
CA ASP A 155 -1.70 -4.26 -24.66
C ASP A 155 -1.12 -3.99 -23.25
N GLU A 156 -1.82 -4.46 -22.22
CA GLU A 156 -1.43 -4.28 -20.82
C GLU A 156 -0.07 -4.91 -20.53
N GLY A 157 0.20 -6.10 -21.07
CA GLY A 157 1.46 -6.80 -20.89
C GLY A 157 2.63 -5.99 -21.45
N THR A 158 2.50 -5.48 -22.68
CA THR A 158 3.51 -4.63 -23.31
C THR A 158 3.72 -3.33 -22.52
N ALA A 159 2.66 -2.68 -22.04
CA ALA A 159 2.76 -1.48 -21.21
C ALA A 159 3.53 -1.75 -19.90
N LEU A 160 3.23 -2.88 -19.23
CA LEU A 160 3.94 -3.30 -18.02
C LEU A 160 5.42 -3.60 -18.29
N ILE A 161 5.76 -4.21 -19.43
CA ILE A 161 7.16 -4.46 -19.83
C ILE A 161 7.88 -3.15 -20.07
N ILE A 162 7.30 -2.21 -20.83
CA ILE A 162 7.90 -0.90 -21.11
C ILE A 162 8.23 -0.17 -19.81
N ILE A 163 7.27 -0.07 -18.89
CA ILE A 163 7.46 0.60 -17.60
C ILE A 163 8.53 -0.13 -16.77
N SER A 164 8.56 -1.46 -16.81
CA SER A 164 9.56 -2.27 -16.10
C SER A 164 10.96 -2.03 -16.65
N VAL A 165 11.13 -1.97 -17.97
CA VAL A 165 12.41 -1.67 -18.61
C VAL A 165 12.89 -0.25 -18.28
N VAL A 166 11.98 0.73 -18.30
CA VAL A 166 12.27 2.11 -17.83
C VAL A 166 12.74 2.10 -16.37
N GLY A 167 12.23 1.19 -15.57
CA GLY A 167 12.62 1.02 -14.17
C GLY A 167 14.12 0.76 -13.95
N TYR A 168 14.81 0.11 -14.88
CA TYR A 168 16.28 -0.06 -14.79
C TYR A 168 17.05 1.26 -14.74
N TRP A 169 16.46 2.35 -15.21
CA TRP A 169 17.10 3.66 -15.10
C TRP A 169 17.38 4.07 -13.65
N GLY A 170 16.62 3.53 -12.71
CA GLY A 170 16.84 3.71 -11.27
C GLY A 170 18.22 3.25 -10.81
N VAL A 171 18.78 2.19 -11.40
CA VAL A 171 20.08 1.63 -11.05
C VAL A 171 21.22 2.65 -11.25
N ARG A 172 21.12 3.51 -12.29
CA ARG A 172 22.12 4.55 -12.55
C ARG A 172 22.34 5.48 -11.35
N TYR A 173 21.29 5.77 -10.61
CA TYR A 173 21.40 6.63 -9.43
C TYR A 173 22.04 5.92 -8.23
N LEU A 174 21.98 4.59 -8.18
CA LEU A 174 22.60 3.80 -7.11
C LEU A 174 24.13 3.68 -7.29
N PHE A 175 24.63 3.68 -8.49
CA PHE A 175 26.10 3.71 -8.71
C PHE A 175 26.73 4.94 -8.08
N LYS A 176 26.05 6.11 -8.12
CA LYS A 176 26.50 7.36 -7.53
C LYS A 176 26.21 7.46 -6.02
N LEU A 177 25.59 6.44 -5.42
CA LEU A 177 25.26 6.45 -4.01
C LEU A 177 26.54 6.28 -3.18
N LYS A 178 26.77 7.21 -2.26
CA LYS A 178 27.87 7.11 -1.27
C LYS A 178 27.56 5.93 -0.33
N VAL A 179 28.63 5.27 0.11
CA VAL A 179 28.51 4.22 1.13
C VAL A 179 27.98 4.86 2.42
N ASP A 180 26.95 4.26 2.97
CA ASP A 180 26.30 4.76 4.18
C ASP A 180 27.20 4.60 5.41
N LYS A 181 27.05 5.53 6.36
CA LYS A 181 27.70 5.44 7.66
C LYS A 181 27.13 4.27 8.45
N VAL A 182 27.96 3.28 8.72
CA VAL A 182 27.58 2.14 9.56
C VAL A 182 27.66 2.55 11.02
N VAL A 183 26.53 2.50 11.74
CA VAL A 183 26.51 2.73 13.18
C VAL A 183 26.34 1.38 13.87
N PRO A 184 27.33 0.95 14.70
CA PRO A 184 27.18 -0.29 15.47
C PRO A 184 25.93 -0.23 16.36
N VAL A 185 25.06 -1.21 16.26
CA VAL A 185 23.85 -1.29 17.08
C VAL A 185 24.01 -2.37 18.14
N THR A 186 24.12 -1.94 19.38
CA THR A 186 24.33 -2.82 20.56
C THR A 186 23.04 -3.23 21.28
N ARG A 187 21.86 -2.78 20.85
CA ARG A 187 20.61 -3.03 21.57
C ARG A 187 20.02 -4.40 21.25
N ARG A 188 20.03 -5.30 22.25
CA ARG A 188 19.23 -6.53 22.26
C ARG A 188 17.77 -6.19 22.57
N LEU A 189 16.84 -6.69 21.75
CA LEU A 189 15.41 -6.62 22.05
C LEU A 189 15.11 -7.40 23.35
N LYS A 190 14.67 -6.71 24.39
CA LYS A 190 14.22 -7.33 25.65
C LYS A 190 12.70 -7.42 25.62
N TRP A 191 12.14 -8.51 25.10
CA TRP A 191 10.70 -8.73 24.95
C TRP A 191 9.89 -8.49 26.23
N LYS A 192 10.44 -8.83 27.39
CA LYS A 192 9.80 -8.70 28.71
C LYS A 192 9.75 -7.24 29.24
N SER A 193 10.44 -6.30 28.59
CA SER A 193 10.49 -4.91 29.06
C SER A 193 9.38 -4.03 28.50
N TYR A 194 8.59 -4.52 27.56
CA TYR A 194 7.52 -3.77 26.89
C TYR A 194 6.18 -3.92 27.62
N ASP A 195 5.37 -2.86 27.56
CA ASP A 195 4.00 -2.85 28.09
C ASP A 195 3.03 -3.37 27.01
N TRP A 196 2.74 -4.67 27.09
CA TRP A 196 1.91 -5.35 26.12
C TRP A 196 0.44 -4.94 26.15
N ASP A 197 -0.08 -4.47 27.32
CA ASP A 197 -1.46 -3.97 27.40
C ASP A 197 -1.64 -2.70 26.55
N LEU A 198 -0.70 -1.75 26.67
CA LEU A 198 -0.69 -0.54 25.83
C LEU A 198 -0.49 -0.85 24.36
N LEU A 199 0.42 -1.78 24.06
CA LEU A 199 0.69 -2.19 22.68
C LEU A 199 -0.53 -2.82 22.05
N LEU A 200 -1.21 -3.76 22.72
CA LEU A 200 -2.39 -4.43 22.18
C LEU A 200 -3.53 -3.44 21.93
N LYS A 201 -3.79 -2.51 22.85
CA LYS A 201 -4.81 -1.48 22.66
C LYS A 201 -4.54 -0.59 21.45
N ALA A 202 -3.26 -0.26 21.18
CA ALA A 202 -2.88 0.52 19.99
C ALA A 202 -2.91 -0.29 18.70
N ILE A 203 -2.63 -1.60 18.76
CA ILE A 203 -2.50 -2.51 17.62
C ILE A 203 -3.86 -2.92 17.06
N VAL A 204 -4.82 -3.28 17.93
CA VAL A 204 -6.10 -3.88 17.52
C VAL A 204 -6.87 -3.02 16.51
N PRO A 205 -7.05 -1.70 16.69
CA PRO A 205 -7.75 -0.88 15.69
C PRO A 205 -7.07 -0.92 14.32
N THR A 206 -5.72 -0.87 14.30
CA THR A 206 -4.94 -0.92 13.07
C THR A 206 -5.06 -2.27 12.38
N LEU A 207 -5.03 -3.38 13.14
CA LEU A 207 -5.17 -4.74 12.60
C LEU A 207 -6.51 -4.90 11.89
N ILE A 208 -7.61 -4.46 12.50
CA ILE A 208 -8.95 -4.55 11.93
C ILE A 208 -9.03 -3.77 10.62
N ILE A 209 -8.53 -2.53 10.61
CA ILE A 209 -8.49 -1.71 9.39
C ILE A 209 -7.59 -2.34 8.33
N ALA A 210 -6.43 -2.89 8.71
CA ALA A 210 -5.51 -3.51 7.76
C ALA A 210 -6.11 -4.77 7.10
N ILE A 211 -6.90 -5.57 7.84
CA ILE A 211 -7.64 -6.71 7.28
C ILE A 211 -8.67 -6.22 6.26
N GLY A 212 -9.50 -5.24 6.62
CA GLY A 212 -10.47 -4.66 5.70
C GLY A 212 -9.79 -4.03 4.46
N ALA A 213 -8.68 -3.34 4.64
CA ALA A 213 -7.90 -2.77 3.53
C ALA A 213 -7.42 -3.84 2.55
N GLY A 214 -6.95 -4.97 3.05
CA GLY A 214 -6.47 -6.07 2.23
C GLY A 214 -7.59 -6.79 1.44
N LEU A 215 -8.84 -6.73 1.90
CA LEU A 215 -9.99 -7.27 1.17
C LEU A 215 -10.43 -6.41 -0.02
N THR A 216 -10.18 -5.11 0.03
CA THR A 216 -10.71 -4.18 -1.00
C THR A 216 -9.61 -3.57 -1.86
N ILE A 217 -8.54 -3.04 -1.25
CA ILE A 217 -7.57 -2.20 -1.97
C ILE A 217 -6.86 -2.95 -3.11
N PRO A 218 -6.37 -4.19 -2.93
CA PRO A 218 -5.69 -4.90 -4.00
C PRO A 218 -6.59 -5.28 -5.18
N PHE A 219 -7.92 -5.34 -4.96
CA PHE A 219 -8.89 -5.90 -5.91
C PHE A 219 -9.90 -4.88 -6.44
N ILE A 220 -9.76 -3.60 -6.09
CA ILE A 220 -10.72 -2.57 -6.48
C ILE A 220 -10.74 -2.33 -8.00
N ASN A 221 -9.64 -2.58 -8.69
CA ASN A 221 -9.56 -2.52 -10.14
C ASN A 221 -10.40 -3.62 -10.81
N LEU A 222 -10.47 -4.82 -10.24
CA LEU A 222 -11.35 -5.90 -10.71
C LEU A 222 -12.84 -5.53 -10.53
N PHE A 223 -13.19 -4.86 -9.43
CA PHE A 223 -14.56 -4.35 -9.24
C PHE A 223 -14.98 -3.43 -10.39
N PHE A 224 -14.14 -2.48 -10.77
CA PHE A 224 -14.44 -1.58 -11.88
C PHE A 224 -14.45 -2.31 -13.24
N PHE A 225 -13.54 -3.25 -13.42
CA PHE A 225 -13.43 -4.04 -14.64
C PHE A 225 -14.66 -4.92 -14.87
N HIS A 226 -15.06 -5.74 -13.89
CA HIS A 226 -16.15 -6.70 -14.03
C HIS A 226 -17.54 -6.05 -14.00
N ASN A 227 -17.73 -5.01 -13.18
CA ASN A 227 -19.06 -4.42 -13.00
C ASN A 227 -19.35 -3.29 -13.98
N PHE A 228 -18.33 -2.60 -14.48
CA PHE A 228 -18.51 -1.40 -15.31
C PHE A 228 -17.73 -1.47 -16.64
N GLU A 229 -17.10 -2.60 -16.92
CA GLU A 229 -16.28 -2.77 -18.14
C GLU A 229 -15.18 -1.69 -18.27
N VAL A 230 -14.71 -1.15 -17.13
CA VAL A 230 -13.65 -0.13 -17.11
C VAL A 230 -12.35 -0.77 -17.49
N ASP A 231 -11.80 -0.35 -18.62
CA ASP A 231 -10.54 -0.88 -19.15
C ASP A 231 -9.33 -0.47 -18.30
N SER A 232 -8.23 -1.17 -18.47
CA SER A 232 -6.96 -0.94 -17.74
C SER A 232 -6.48 0.50 -17.86
N SER A 233 -6.58 1.08 -19.06
CA SER A 233 -6.16 2.45 -19.33
C SER A 233 -7.02 3.49 -18.60
N ASP A 234 -8.33 3.29 -18.58
CA ASP A 234 -9.26 4.19 -17.91
C ASP A 234 -9.13 4.06 -16.38
N PHE A 235 -8.99 2.81 -15.87
CA PHE A 235 -8.72 2.60 -14.45
C PHE A 235 -7.38 3.21 -14.02
N ALA A 236 -6.36 3.16 -14.87
CA ALA A 236 -5.07 3.78 -14.58
C ALA A 236 -5.19 5.31 -14.39
N LEU A 237 -6.05 5.98 -15.16
CA LEU A 237 -6.37 7.40 -14.93
C LEU A 237 -7.18 7.63 -13.66
N ILE A 238 -8.21 6.81 -13.41
CA ILE A 238 -9.03 6.90 -12.19
C ILE A 238 -8.15 6.75 -10.95
N GLY A 239 -7.26 5.75 -10.93
CA GLY A 239 -6.32 5.50 -9.84
C GLY A 239 -5.24 6.57 -9.72
N GLY A 240 -4.74 7.09 -10.85
CA GLY A 240 -3.82 8.23 -10.88
C GLY A 240 -4.43 9.49 -10.29
N ALA A 241 -5.67 9.81 -10.66
CA ALA A 241 -6.43 10.94 -10.09
C ALA A 241 -6.69 10.75 -8.59
N ALA A 242 -7.05 9.54 -8.16
CA ALA A 242 -7.17 9.24 -6.72
C ALA A 242 -5.87 9.50 -5.97
N SER A 243 -4.72 9.13 -6.54
CA SER A 243 -3.40 9.37 -5.94
C SER A 243 -3.05 10.85 -5.87
N LEU A 244 -3.45 11.65 -6.86
CA LEU A 244 -3.33 13.11 -6.81
C LEU A 244 -4.16 13.70 -5.67
N LEU A 245 -5.40 13.24 -5.51
CA LEU A 245 -6.26 13.64 -4.38
C LEU A 245 -5.67 13.22 -3.03
N VAL A 246 -5.06 12.04 -2.92
CA VAL A 246 -4.33 11.62 -1.72
C VAL A 246 -3.17 12.57 -1.42
N ALA A 247 -2.37 12.92 -2.42
CA ALA A 247 -1.24 13.83 -2.25
C ALA A 247 -1.68 15.23 -1.80
N THR A 248 -2.75 15.77 -2.39
CA THR A 248 -3.29 17.09 -2.02
C THR A 248 -3.91 17.08 -0.62
N THR A 249 -4.68 16.05 -0.26
CA THR A 249 -5.28 15.94 1.07
C THR A 249 -4.26 15.70 2.17
N ALA A 250 -3.13 15.04 1.87
CA ALA A 250 -2.02 14.88 2.82
C ALA A 250 -1.47 16.23 3.30
N LEU A 251 -1.46 17.26 2.47
CA LEU A 251 -1.06 18.63 2.84
C LEU A 251 -2.05 19.28 3.81
N LEU A 252 -3.30 18.84 3.84
CA LEU A 252 -4.35 19.38 4.72
C LEU A 252 -4.35 18.73 6.12
N VAL A 253 -3.67 17.59 6.30
CA VAL A 253 -3.66 16.84 7.57
C VAL A 253 -3.30 17.71 8.78
N PRO A 254 -2.24 18.54 8.77
CA PRO A 254 -1.90 19.38 9.91
C PRO A 254 -3.03 20.36 10.27
N ASN A 255 -3.70 20.93 9.27
CA ASN A 255 -4.81 21.87 9.47
C ASN A 255 -6.05 21.18 10.04
N VAL A 256 -6.38 19.99 9.50
CA VAL A 256 -7.49 19.15 9.99
C VAL A 256 -7.24 18.76 11.44
N LYS A 257 -6.04 18.29 11.75
CA LYS A 257 -5.65 17.94 13.12
C LYS A 257 -5.72 19.14 14.06
N LYS A 258 -5.23 20.32 13.64
CA LYS A 258 -5.28 21.55 14.46
C LYS A 258 -6.70 21.99 14.78
N LYS A 259 -7.63 21.87 13.80
CA LYS A 259 -9.03 22.30 13.95
C LYS A 259 -9.90 21.27 14.68
N LEU A 260 -9.74 19.98 14.40
CA LEU A 260 -10.65 18.92 14.83
C LEU A 260 -10.05 18.03 15.95
N GLY A 261 -8.75 18.12 16.22
CA GLY A 261 -8.04 17.23 17.12
C GLY A 261 -7.98 15.79 16.61
N PHE A 262 -7.49 14.85 17.41
CA PHE A 262 -7.45 13.44 17.05
C PHE A 262 -8.85 12.83 16.98
N LYS A 263 -9.72 13.13 17.96
CA LYS A 263 -11.04 12.52 18.07
C LYS A 263 -11.87 12.72 16.81
N LYS A 264 -12.21 13.98 16.50
CA LYS A 264 -13.03 14.31 15.31
C LYS A 264 -12.23 14.13 14.03
N GLY A 265 -10.93 14.44 14.02
CA GLY A 265 -10.07 14.32 12.84
C GLY A 265 -9.99 12.89 12.31
N ILE A 266 -9.82 11.89 13.17
CA ILE A 266 -9.77 10.48 12.78
C ILE A 266 -11.17 9.93 12.50
N THR A 267 -12.11 10.11 13.46
CA THR A 267 -13.42 9.46 13.33
C THR A 267 -14.23 10.01 12.18
N LEU A 268 -14.26 11.32 11.96
CA LEU A 268 -15.07 11.93 10.89
C LEU A 268 -14.53 11.55 9.50
N THR A 269 -13.20 11.66 9.29
CA THR A 269 -12.60 11.34 7.98
C THR A 269 -12.80 9.88 7.62
N GLN A 270 -12.57 8.97 8.57
CA GLN A 270 -12.77 7.54 8.34
C GLN A 270 -14.25 7.17 8.21
N SER A 271 -15.16 7.77 8.99
CA SER A 271 -16.60 7.49 8.86
C SER A 271 -17.15 7.91 7.49
N ILE A 272 -16.76 9.09 6.99
CA ILE A 272 -17.15 9.52 5.63
C ILE A 272 -16.57 8.55 4.59
N ALA A 273 -15.34 8.10 4.75
CA ALA A 273 -14.73 7.11 3.85
C ALA A 273 -15.46 5.76 3.88
N VAL A 274 -15.94 5.32 5.06
CA VAL A 274 -16.76 4.10 5.19
C VAL A 274 -18.09 4.27 4.47
N LEU A 275 -18.78 5.39 4.64
CA LEU A 275 -20.02 5.68 3.91
C LEU A 275 -19.79 5.71 2.40
N ALA A 276 -18.70 6.32 1.95
CA ALA A 276 -18.33 6.32 0.53
C ALA A 276 -18.03 4.88 0.03
N LEU A 277 -17.43 4.00 0.85
CA LEU A 277 -17.22 2.59 0.49
C LEU A 277 -18.54 1.84 0.38
N VAL A 278 -19.49 2.07 1.29
CA VAL A 278 -20.83 1.47 1.22
C VAL A 278 -21.54 1.94 -0.04
N ALA A 279 -21.51 3.23 -0.35
CA ALA A 279 -22.10 3.77 -1.58
C ALA A 279 -21.45 3.19 -2.84
N LEU A 280 -20.09 3.08 -2.85
CA LEU A 280 -19.34 2.42 -3.93
C LEU A 280 -19.82 0.98 -4.12
N ALA A 281 -19.89 0.19 -3.04
CA ALA A 281 -20.36 -1.19 -3.10
C ALA A 281 -21.78 -1.29 -3.68
N THR A 282 -22.66 -0.39 -3.26
CA THR A 282 -24.06 -0.37 -3.70
C THR A 282 -24.20 -0.14 -5.20
N THR A 283 -23.24 0.54 -5.85
CA THR A 283 -23.32 0.79 -7.30
C THR A 283 -23.29 -0.49 -8.14
N GLU A 284 -22.78 -1.62 -7.63
CA GLU A 284 -22.82 -2.92 -8.30
C GLU A 284 -24.23 -3.38 -8.67
N PHE A 285 -25.22 -3.05 -7.84
CA PHE A 285 -26.62 -3.40 -8.10
C PHE A 285 -27.32 -2.52 -9.13
N PHE A 286 -26.64 -1.47 -9.59
CA PHE A 286 -27.18 -0.44 -10.49
C PHE A 286 -26.36 -0.27 -11.75
N THR A 287 -25.54 -1.26 -12.15
CA THR A 287 -24.65 -1.19 -13.30
C THR A 287 -25.33 -0.85 -14.62
N ASN A 288 -26.59 -1.20 -14.76
CA ASN A 288 -27.41 -0.87 -15.95
C ASN A 288 -27.76 0.62 -16.08
N TYR A 289 -27.51 1.42 -15.04
CA TYR A 289 -27.84 2.85 -15.07
C TYR A 289 -26.60 3.68 -15.41
N TRP A 290 -26.74 4.64 -16.30
CA TRP A 290 -25.65 5.49 -16.75
C TRP A 290 -24.93 6.28 -15.64
N TRP A 291 -25.62 6.58 -14.54
CA TRP A 291 -25.06 7.31 -13.40
C TRP A 291 -24.23 6.43 -12.45
N ALA A 292 -24.33 5.11 -12.55
CA ALA A 292 -23.69 4.21 -11.58
C ALA A 292 -22.16 4.30 -11.60
N LEU A 293 -21.55 4.28 -12.80
CA LEU A 293 -20.10 4.42 -12.94
C LEU A 293 -19.58 5.79 -12.44
N PRO A 294 -20.14 6.95 -12.84
CA PRO A 294 -19.75 8.24 -12.27
C PRO A 294 -19.83 8.30 -10.74
N ILE A 295 -20.87 7.73 -10.13
CA ILE A 295 -21.00 7.67 -8.67
C ILE A 295 -19.94 6.74 -8.08
N ALA A 296 -19.68 5.59 -8.68
CA ALA A 296 -18.61 4.68 -8.23
C ALA A 296 -17.25 5.38 -8.22
N ILE A 297 -16.91 6.09 -9.30
CA ILE A 297 -15.65 6.86 -9.39
C ILE A 297 -15.61 7.95 -8.31
N LEU A 298 -16.67 8.71 -8.14
CA LEU A 298 -16.76 9.76 -7.12
C LEU A 298 -16.58 9.18 -5.70
N CYS A 299 -17.25 8.08 -5.39
CA CYS A 299 -17.13 7.39 -4.11
C CYS A 299 -15.70 6.89 -3.88
N PHE A 300 -15.04 6.35 -4.90
CA PHE A 300 -13.64 5.94 -4.85
C PHE A 300 -12.70 7.12 -4.59
N TRP A 301 -12.93 8.26 -5.24
CA TRP A 301 -12.16 9.50 -5.08
C TRP A 301 -12.41 10.19 -3.74
N ILE A 302 -13.54 9.98 -3.09
CA ILE A 302 -13.82 10.46 -1.72
C ILE A 302 -13.19 9.50 -0.70
N ARG A 303 -13.44 8.20 -0.83
CA ARG A 303 -12.98 7.18 0.12
C ARG A 303 -11.46 7.15 0.24
N THR A 304 -10.75 7.13 -0.90
CA THR A 304 -9.31 6.89 -0.92
C THR A 304 -8.51 7.99 -0.24
N PRO A 305 -8.68 9.29 -0.54
CA PRO A 305 -7.94 10.34 0.16
C PRO A 305 -8.33 10.48 1.63
N LEU A 306 -9.61 10.29 2.01
CA LEU A 306 -10.02 10.42 3.40
C LEU A 306 -9.44 9.31 4.30
N MET A 307 -9.38 8.06 3.82
CA MET A 307 -8.70 6.98 4.55
C MET A 307 -7.19 7.26 4.70
N ASN A 308 -6.55 7.76 3.65
CA ASN A 308 -5.12 8.11 3.69
C ASN A 308 -4.85 9.35 4.57
N MET A 309 -5.77 10.30 4.64
CA MET A 309 -5.67 11.47 5.54
C MET A 309 -5.66 11.06 7.02
N ALA A 310 -6.40 10.02 7.39
CA ALA A 310 -6.44 9.52 8.77
C ALA A 310 -5.12 8.82 9.18
N ALA A 311 -4.38 8.24 8.25
CA ALA A 311 -3.20 7.42 8.56
C ALA A 311 -2.09 8.14 9.36
N PRO A 312 -1.66 9.38 9.04
CA PRO A 312 -0.69 10.10 9.86
C PRO A 312 -1.21 10.40 11.27
N MET A 313 -2.51 10.74 11.40
CA MET A 313 -3.12 11.04 12.70
C MET A 313 -3.22 9.80 13.58
N THR A 314 -3.60 8.63 13.01
CA THR A 314 -3.65 7.37 13.75
C THR A 314 -2.26 6.90 14.15
N SER A 315 -1.26 7.05 13.27
CA SER A 315 0.13 6.72 13.58
C SER A 315 0.67 7.57 14.72
N GLU A 316 0.42 8.88 14.70
CA GLU A 316 0.85 9.78 15.77
C GLU A 316 0.14 9.47 17.08
N LEU A 317 -1.18 9.24 17.04
CA LEU A 317 -1.96 8.86 18.21
C LEU A 317 -1.40 7.59 18.86
N THR A 318 -1.20 6.53 18.09
CA THR A 318 -0.72 5.24 18.61
C THR A 318 0.69 5.33 19.19
N MET A 319 1.58 6.08 18.51
CA MET A 319 2.94 6.32 19.02
C MET A 319 2.95 7.10 20.34
N ASN A 320 2.11 8.12 20.45
CA ASN A 320 1.98 8.90 21.68
C ASN A 320 1.33 8.09 22.81
N TYR A 321 0.34 7.25 22.48
CA TYR A 321 -0.38 6.41 23.43
C TYR A 321 0.52 5.38 24.11
N VAL A 322 1.39 4.70 23.38
CA VAL A 322 2.27 3.68 23.95
C VAL A 322 3.51 4.25 24.65
N GLY A 323 3.83 5.54 24.43
CA GLY A 323 4.98 6.22 25.03
C GLY A 323 6.33 5.79 24.44
N LYS A 324 7.36 6.61 24.67
CA LYS A 324 8.70 6.48 24.05
C LYS A 324 9.34 5.09 24.20
N LYS A 325 9.10 4.42 25.32
CA LYS A 325 9.68 3.08 25.63
C LYS A 325 9.18 2.01 24.65
N ASN A 326 7.91 2.10 24.20
CA ASN A 326 7.24 1.07 23.44
C ASN A 326 7.19 1.37 21.92
N GLN A 327 7.60 2.57 21.48
CA GLN A 327 7.48 3.02 20.09
C GLN A 327 8.23 2.13 19.07
N GLU A 328 9.43 1.67 19.44
CA GLU A 328 10.22 0.78 18.55
C GLU A 328 9.48 -0.56 18.29
N MET A 329 8.93 -1.14 19.38
CA MET A 329 8.16 -2.38 19.27
C MET A 329 6.87 -2.16 18.49
N LEU A 330 6.12 -1.08 18.77
CA LEU A 330 4.91 -0.74 18.04
C LEU A 330 5.18 -0.62 16.54
N SER A 331 6.23 0.09 16.14
CA SER A 331 6.59 0.27 14.73
C SER A 331 6.87 -1.06 14.02
N ALA A 332 7.62 -1.95 14.69
CA ALA A 332 7.92 -3.27 14.13
C ALA A 332 6.67 -4.13 13.95
N VAL A 333 5.79 -4.13 14.97
CA VAL A 333 4.54 -4.90 14.93
C VAL A 333 3.58 -4.33 13.88
N MET A 334 3.47 -3.00 13.77
CA MET A 334 2.61 -2.35 12.76
C MET A 334 3.04 -2.70 11.33
N ALA A 335 4.34 -2.73 11.04
CA ALA A 335 4.84 -3.15 9.73
C ALA A 335 4.49 -4.61 9.41
N ALA A 336 4.60 -5.50 10.40
CA ALA A 336 4.24 -6.92 10.24
C ALA A 336 2.72 -7.09 10.04
N ILE A 337 1.90 -6.33 10.76
CA ILE A 337 0.45 -6.36 10.66
C ILE A 337 -0.01 -6.00 9.25
N TRP A 338 0.47 -4.91 8.68
CA TRP A 338 0.07 -4.52 7.33
C TRP A 338 0.37 -5.60 6.29
N SER A 339 1.58 -6.19 6.34
CA SER A 339 1.96 -7.25 5.39
C SER A 339 1.19 -8.55 5.62
N GLY A 340 1.06 -8.97 6.89
CA GLY A 340 0.35 -10.19 7.25
C GLY A 340 -1.16 -10.09 6.98
N SER A 341 -1.78 -8.96 7.32
CA SER A 341 -3.20 -8.73 7.05
C SER A 341 -3.52 -8.83 5.56
N TRP A 342 -2.67 -8.28 4.70
CA TRP A 342 -2.90 -8.34 3.25
C TRP A 342 -2.76 -9.76 2.69
N TYR A 343 -1.86 -10.58 3.23
CA TYR A 343 -1.79 -12.01 2.89
C TYR A 343 -3.09 -12.74 3.26
N PHE A 344 -3.50 -12.64 4.53
CA PHE A 344 -4.72 -13.32 4.99
C PHE A 344 -5.97 -12.80 4.30
N SER A 345 -6.06 -11.50 4.10
CA SER A 345 -7.20 -10.89 3.39
C SER A 345 -7.29 -11.32 1.94
N SER A 346 -6.16 -11.50 1.24
CA SER A 346 -6.17 -12.02 -0.12
C SER A 346 -6.68 -13.47 -0.16
N GLN A 347 -6.34 -14.31 0.84
CA GLN A 347 -6.88 -15.67 0.94
C GLN A 347 -8.38 -15.67 1.31
N ILE A 348 -8.82 -14.74 2.17
CA ILE A 348 -10.25 -14.58 2.48
C ILE A 348 -11.00 -14.09 1.23
N PHE A 349 -10.47 -13.12 0.50
CA PHE A 349 -11.05 -12.64 -0.77
C PHE A 349 -11.18 -13.78 -1.77
N ARG A 350 -10.12 -14.59 -1.93
CA ARG A 350 -10.14 -15.80 -2.75
C ARG A 350 -11.32 -16.71 -2.36
N PHE A 351 -11.44 -17.07 -1.09
CA PHE A 351 -12.51 -17.95 -0.61
C PHE A 351 -13.90 -17.37 -0.86
N LEU A 352 -14.10 -16.06 -0.64
CA LEU A 352 -15.37 -15.39 -0.86
C LEU A 352 -15.76 -15.36 -2.35
N THR A 353 -14.80 -15.11 -3.23
CA THR A 353 -15.03 -15.11 -4.69
C THR A 353 -15.20 -16.53 -5.25
N GLU A 354 -14.49 -17.54 -4.74
CA GLU A 354 -14.73 -18.95 -5.04
C GLU A 354 -16.16 -19.39 -4.65
N SER A 355 -16.71 -18.81 -3.59
CA SER A 355 -18.09 -19.03 -3.16
C SER A 355 -19.14 -18.28 -3.98
N GLY A 356 -18.71 -17.54 -5.01
CA GLY A 356 -19.61 -16.75 -5.87
C GLY A 356 -20.17 -15.49 -5.21
N LEU A 357 -19.53 -14.99 -4.15
CA LEU A 357 -20.00 -13.79 -3.46
C LEU A 357 -19.71 -12.53 -4.30
N PRO A 358 -20.71 -11.69 -4.63
CA PRO A 358 -20.53 -10.42 -5.33
C PRO A 358 -19.58 -9.47 -4.62
N TYR A 359 -18.90 -8.59 -5.35
CA TYR A 359 -17.98 -7.60 -4.78
C TYR A 359 -18.64 -6.66 -3.78
N ALA A 360 -19.91 -6.29 -3.99
CA ALA A 360 -20.66 -5.45 -3.07
C ALA A 360 -20.64 -6.01 -1.64
N TYR A 361 -20.88 -7.31 -1.48
CA TYR A 361 -20.90 -7.94 -0.16
C TYR A 361 -19.49 -7.99 0.46
N ILE A 362 -18.44 -8.22 -0.32
CA ILE A 362 -17.05 -8.18 0.16
C ILE A 362 -16.70 -6.76 0.64
N PHE A 363 -17.16 -5.73 -0.09
CA PHE A 363 -16.95 -4.33 0.29
C PHE A 363 -17.81 -3.94 1.50
N TYR A 364 -19.01 -4.51 1.67
CA TYR A 364 -19.81 -4.33 2.91
C TYR A 364 -19.13 -4.96 4.12
N ILE A 365 -18.54 -6.17 3.98
CA ILE A 365 -17.71 -6.77 5.03
C ILE A 365 -16.53 -5.84 5.37
N THR A 366 -15.85 -5.30 4.37
CA THR A 366 -14.78 -4.31 4.58
C THR A 366 -15.29 -3.06 5.28
N ALA A 367 -16.45 -2.53 4.89
CA ALA A 367 -17.05 -1.35 5.51
C ALA A 367 -17.40 -1.61 6.99
N ALA A 368 -17.91 -2.80 7.31
CA ALA A 368 -18.20 -3.22 8.68
C ALA A 368 -16.89 -3.30 9.52
N LEU A 369 -15.85 -3.92 8.97
CA LEU A 369 -14.52 -3.96 9.62
C LEU A 369 -13.97 -2.55 9.84
N TYR A 370 -14.07 -1.67 8.86
CA TYR A 370 -13.63 -0.28 8.99
C TYR A 370 -14.45 0.47 10.04
N ALA A 371 -15.78 0.34 10.04
CA ALA A 371 -16.63 0.97 11.06
C ALA A 371 -16.25 0.51 12.47
N PHE A 372 -15.99 -0.79 12.64
CA PHE A 372 -15.53 -1.34 13.91
C PHE A 372 -14.12 -0.82 14.27
N GLY A 373 -13.20 -0.75 13.31
CA GLY A 373 -11.87 -0.18 13.51
C GLY A 373 -11.92 1.30 13.92
N VAL A 374 -12.80 2.09 13.28
CA VAL A 374 -13.05 3.50 13.62
C VAL A 374 -13.59 3.64 15.04
N PHE A 375 -14.53 2.78 15.43
CA PHE A 375 -15.05 2.73 16.79
C PHE A 375 -13.95 2.41 17.81
N MET A 376 -13.09 1.44 17.50
CA MET A 376 -11.94 1.11 18.38
C MET A 376 -10.93 2.26 18.46
N TYR A 377 -10.67 3.00 17.37
CA TYR A 377 -9.88 4.22 17.42
C TYR A 377 -10.53 5.32 18.26
N TYR A 378 -11.85 5.46 18.18
CA TYR A 378 -12.58 6.40 19.04
C TYR A 378 -12.37 6.09 20.53
N LEU A 379 -12.47 4.80 20.93
CA LEU A 379 -12.20 4.37 22.30
C LEU A 379 -10.73 4.62 22.72
N LEU A 380 -9.79 4.37 21.80
CA LEU A 380 -8.37 4.63 22.04
C LEU A 380 -8.09 6.12 22.28
N VAL A 381 -8.74 7.01 21.53
CA VAL A 381 -8.62 8.46 21.74
C VAL A 381 -9.16 8.86 23.11
N LEU A 382 -10.32 8.33 23.50
CA LEU A 382 -10.88 8.63 24.84
C LEU A 382 -9.96 8.18 25.98
N ASP A 383 -9.36 7.00 25.87
CA ASP A 383 -8.39 6.52 26.87
C ASP A 383 -7.11 7.38 26.87
N TYR A 384 -6.63 7.77 25.70
CA TYR A 384 -5.48 8.68 25.56
C TYR A 384 -5.73 10.04 26.23
N GLU A 385 -6.90 10.65 26.00
CA GLU A 385 -7.27 11.93 26.59
C GLU A 385 -7.39 11.85 28.13
N LYS A 386 -8.01 10.78 28.66
CA LYS A 386 -8.09 10.54 30.12
C LYS A 386 -6.71 10.42 30.76
N ARG A 387 -5.78 9.68 30.14
CA ARG A 387 -4.41 9.51 30.67
C ARG A 387 -3.63 10.82 30.65
N LYS A 388 -3.82 11.63 29.63
CA LYS A 388 -3.16 12.94 29.53
C LYS A 388 -3.59 13.86 30.66
N VAL A 389 -4.88 13.89 31.02
CA VAL A 389 -5.41 14.68 32.16
C VAL A 389 -4.90 14.17 33.50
N SER A 390 -4.70 12.85 33.65
CA SER A 390 -4.20 12.29 34.94
C SER A 390 -2.69 12.49 35.15
N THR A 391 -1.93 12.92 34.14
CA THR A 391 -0.47 13.16 34.22
C THR A 391 -0.12 14.66 34.22
N THR A 392 -1.08 15.55 34.05
CA THR A 392 -1.00 16.99 34.30
C THR A 392 -1.55 17.33 35.67
#